data_217e5d63fa8e8d837103efa6063ecdff
#
_entry.id   217e5d63fa8e8d837103efa6063ecdff
#
_cell.length_a   1.000
_cell.length_b   1.000
_cell.length_c   1.000
_cell.angle_alpha   90.00
_cell.angle_beta   90.00
_cell.angle_gamma   90.00
#
_symmetry.space_group_name_H-M   'P 1'
#
loop_
_entity.id
_entity.type
_entity.pdbx_description
1 polymer ?
#
loop_
_entity_poly.entity_id
_entity_poly.type
_entity_poly.pdbx_seq_one_letter_code
_entity_poly.pdbx_strand_id
1 'polypeptide(L)'
;MHKIIFNKSEAVIDDEGAFINSYKIDECNIFFPRQQIDNSSRGGCHVCLPNFGPGGDTDQAQHGYGRKENWQVDFVSSNKIKLSHIQKEGSYNGLISNIRYEINEDSLEMGLSCENRSSKELRITPGFHPYFNLESNFSGVVLVDGKEFLATDLAGTKFYQAERELLADFGDKKVRIRSENLRHYALWTAHADKYVCIEPTLAGNTFSGRNPSNEEILKPGEVKYYNVKISVELIK
;
A
#
# COMPACT_ATOMS: atom_id res chain seq x y z
N MET A 1 3.03 -17.53 6.23
CA MET A 1 3.19 -17.06 4.80
C MET A 1 2.30 -17.88 3.90
N HIS A 2 1.55 -17.23 3.01
CA HIS A 2 0.59 -17.81 2.07
C HIS A 2 0.98 -17.42 0.66
N LYS A 3 0.91 -18.37 -0.26
CA LYS A 3 1.19 -18.15 -1.67
C LYS A 3 -0.11 -18.24 -2.45
N ILE A 4 -0.41 -17.22 -3.26
CA ILE A 4 -1.52 -17.22 -4.21
C ILE A 4 -0.97 -17.14 -5.62
N ILE A 5 -1.60 -17.84 -6.57
CA ILE A 5 -1.16 -17.98 -7.96
C ILE A 5 -2.35 -17.87 -8.90
N PHE A 6 -2.20 -17.11 -9.97
CA PHE A 6 -3.13 -17.09 -11.10
C PHE A 6 -2.34 -17.04 -12.41
N ASN A 7 -2.37 -18.14 -13.17
CA ASN A 7 -1.56 -18.32 -14.37
C ASN A 7 -0.07 -18.02 -14.08
N LYS A 8 0.44 -16.95 -14.62
CA LYS A 8 1.83 -16.48 -14.47
C LYS A 8 2.05 -15.46 -13.36
N SER A 9 0.96 -15.03 -12.72
CA SER A 9 1.03 -14.09 -11.58
C SER A 9 1.15 -14.85 -10.27
N GLU A 10 2.04 -14.39 -9.39
CA GLU A 10 2.28 -14.97 -8.08
C GLU A 10 2.47 -13.87 -7.03
N ALA A 11 1.83 -14.03 -5.87
CA ALA A 11 2.10 -13.20 -4.71
C ALA A 11 2.30 -14.06 -3.46
N VAL A 12 3.22 -13.61 -2.59
CA VAL A 12 3.49 -14.22 -1.28
C VAL A 12 3.09 -13.24 -0.19
N ILE A 13 2.16 -13.66 0.68
CA ILE A 13 1.58 -12.83 1.74
C ILE A 13 1.96 -13.39 3.11
N ASP A 14 2.31 -12.51 4.03
CA ASP A 14 2.58 -12.82 5.42
C ASP A 14 1.37 -12.43 6.29
N ASP A 15 1.12 -13.19 7.35
CA ASP A 15 0.09 -12.88 8.36
C ASP A 15 0.53 -11.67 9.20
N GLU A 16 1.82 -11.55 9.50
CA GLU A 16 2.38 -10.37 10.14
C GLU A 16 2.28 -9.17 9.20
N GLY A 17 1.48 -8.20 9.61
CA GLY A 17 1.23 -6.97 8.86
C GLY A 17 0.34 -7.13 7.63
N ALA A 18 -0.26 -8.30 7.39
CA ALA A 18 -0.91 -8.66 6.12
C ALA A 18 -0.01 -8.29 4.92
N PHE A 19 1.28 -8.52 5.04
CA PHE A 19 2.31 -7.97 4.18
C PHE A 19 2.45 -8.78 2.89
N ILE A 20 2.39 -8.16 1.73
CA ILE A 20 2.77 -8.79 0.47
C ILE A 20 4.30 -8.75 0.38
N ASN A 21 4.96 -9.88 0.63
CA ASN A 21 6.42 -9.98 0.60
C ASN A 21 7.00 -9.91 -0.81
N SER A 22 6.26 -10.43 -1.79
CA SER A 22 6.62 -10.36 -3.22
C SER A 22 5.36 -10.42 -4.09
N TYR A 23 5.42 -9.78 -5.24
CA TYR A 23 4.47 -9.91 -6.33
C TYR A 23 5.23 -9.93 -7.65
N LYS A 24 5.01 -10.96 -8.46
CA LYS A 24 5.66 -11.14 -9.76
C LYS A 24 4.67 -11.59 -10.83
N ILE A 25 5.00 -11.30 -12.09
CA ILE A 25 4.33 -11.78 -13.28
C ILE A 25 5.38 -12.41 -14.17
N ASP A 26 5.22 -13.69 -14.51
CA ASP A 26 6.30 -14.51 -15.08
C ASP A 26 7.56 -14.46 -14.20
N GLU A 27 8.72 -14.16 -14.76
CA GLU A 27 9.98 -14.00 -14.04
C GLU A 27 10.23 -12.54 -13.59
N CYS A 28 9.33 -11.59 -13.94
CA CYS A 28 9.48 -10.18 -13.61
C CYS A 28 8.94 -9.85 -12.21
N ASN A 29 9.80 -9.35 -11.33
CA ASN A 29 9.37 -8.81 -10.05
C ASN A 29 8.67 -7.48 -10.27
N ILE A 30 7.38 -7.43 -9.95
CA ILE A 30 6.61 -6.18 -9.97
C ILE A 30 6.90 -5.38 -8.70
N PHE A 31 6.83 -6.04 -7.56
CA PHE A 31 7.32 -5.46 -6.31
C PHE A 31 8.75 -5.93 -6.03
N PHE A 32 9.59 -5.00 -5.62
CA PHE A 32 10.90 -5.32 -5.06
C PHE A 32 10.70 -6.28 -3.88
N PRO A 33 11.27 -7.48 -3.89
CA PRO A 33 11.04 -8.47 -2.85
C PRO A 33 11.45 -7.96 -1.47
N ARG A 34 10.63 -8.23 -0.45
CA ARG A 34 10.90 -7.80 0.92
C ARG A 34 12.19 -8.42 1.44
N GLN A 35 13.10 -7.58 1.86
CA GLN A 35 14.40 -7.97 2.40
C GLN A 35 14.97 -6.92 3.35
N GLN A 36 16.04 -7.28 4.08
CA GLN A 36 16.75 -6.33 4.91
C GLN A 36 17.78 -5.55 4.08
N ILE A 37 17.70 -4.21 4.15
CA ILE A 37 18.69 -3.30 3.57
C ILE A 37 19.02 -2.25 4.63
N ASP A 38 20.30 -2.06 4.94
CA ASP A 38 20.80 -1.07 5.91
C ASP A 38 20.03 -1.11 7.25
N ASN A 39 19.85 -2.32 7.81
CA ASN A 39 19.12 -2.61 9.06
C ASN A 39 17.62 -2.22 9.02
N SER A 40 17.05 -2.04 7.85
CA SER A 40 15.63 -1.75 7.66
C SER A 40 14.98 -2.76 6.72
N SER A 41 13.74 -3.17 7.04
CA SER A 41 12.94 -3.98 6.10
C SER A 41 12.45 -3.10 4.96
N ARG A 42 12.73 -3.49 3.72
CA ARG A 42 12.33 -2.80 2.49
C ARG A 42 11.70 -3.78 1.52
N GLY A 43 10.84 -3.30 0.63
CA GLY A 43 10.23 -4.12 -0.42
C GLY A 43 8.82 -4.60 -0.10
N GLY A 44 8.21 -5.32 -1.05
CA GLY A 44 6.84 -5.80 -0.98
C GLY A 44 5.79 -4.69 -1.01
N CYS A 45 4.69 -4.92 -0.30
CA CYS A 45 3.66 -3.91 -0.07
C CYS A 45 3.01 -4.14 1.29
N HIS A 46 2.82 -3.09 2.06
CA HIS A 46 2.09 -3.16 3.34
C HIS A 46 0.96 -2.15 3.41
N VAL A 47 0.01 -2.41 4.31
CA VAL A 47 -1.02 -1.44 4.67
C VAL A 47 -0.46 -0.43 5.66
N CYS A 48 -0.82 0.84 5.47
CA CYS A 48 -0.64 1.91 6.45
C CYS A 48 -1.98 2.12 7.15
N LEU A 49 -2.07 1.74 8.44
CA LEU A 49 -3.32 1.77 9.20
C LEU A 49 -3.01 1.94 10.71
N PRO A 50 -3.67 2.88 11.41
CA PRO A 50 -4.74 3.76 10.99
C PRO A 50 -4.28 4.97 10.16
N ASN A 51 -2.98 5.26 10.14
CA ASN A 51 -2.42 6.45 9.49
C ASN A 51 -1.39 6.10 8.42
N PHE A 52 -1.40 6.90 7.37
CA PHE A 52 -0.28 7.03 6.45
C PHE A 52 0.69 8.09 6.97
N GLY A 53 2.00 7.84 6.84
CA GLY A 53 3.03 8.76 7.34
C GLY A 53 3.15 8.78 8.88
N PRO A 54 3.71 9.86 9.45
CA PRO A 54 3.88 10.00 10.90
C PRO A 54 2.55 10.01 11.65
N GLY A 55 2.53 9.44 12.86
CA GLY A 55 1.39 9.50 13.77
C GLY A 55 1.17 10.88 14.40
N GLY A 56 2.11 11.81 14.23
CA GLY A 56 2.05 13.17 14.74
C GLY A 56 2.01 13.23 16.27
N ASP A 57 0.97 13.87 16.79
CA ASP A 57 0.69 14.03 18.23
C ASP A 57 -0.11 12.88 18.83
N THR A 58 -0.37 11.82 18.06
CA THR A 58 -1.03 10.60 18.53
C THR A 58 -0.02 9.57 19.06
N ASP A 59 -0.54 8.49 19.66
CA ASP A 59 0.23 7.31 20.07
C ASP A 59 0.68 6.41 18.90
N GLN A 60 0.34 6.79 17.67
CA GLN A 60 0.60 5.98 16.48
C GLN A 60 2.02 6.14 15.94
N ALA A 61 2.63 5.00 15.60
CA ALA A 61 3.92 5.00 14.92
C ALA A 61 3.80 5.46 13.47
N GLN A 62 4.95 5.68 12.81
CA GLN A 62 5.04 5.87 11.36
C GLN A 62 4.30 4.74 10.62
N HIS A 63 3.33 5.09 9.78
CA HIS A 63 2.43 4.19 9.04
C HIS A 63 1.52 3.29 9.91
N GLY A 64 1.35 3.65 11.19
CA GLY A 64 0.46 2.98 12.12
C GLY A 64 0.89 1.56 12.52
N TYR A 65 -0.03 0.85 13.16
CA TYR A 65 0.19 -0.49 13.68
C TYR A 65 -0.05 -1.60 12.64
N GLY A 66 -0.92 -1.37 11.64
CA GLY A 66 -1.43 -2.41 10.74
C GLY A 66 -0.36 -3.29 10.10
N ARG A 67 0.81 -2.71 9.79
CA ARG A 67 1.96 -3.41 9.20
C ARG A 67 2.80 -4.25 10.17
N LYS A 68 2.48 -4.24 11.46
CA LYS A 68 3.24 -4.93 12.52
C LYS A 68 2.40 -5.95 13.29
N GLU A 69 1.07 -5.84 13.21
CA GLU A 69 0.17 -6.73 13.92
C GLU A 69 -0.01 -8.05 13.19
N ASN A 70 -0.34 -9.10 13.94
CA ASN A 70 -0.72 -10.37 13.36
C ASN A 70 -2.19 -10.31 12.92
N TRP A 71 -2.42 -10.60 11.64
CA TRP A 71 -3.75 -10.67 11.06
C TRP A 71 -4.22 -12.13 11.02
N GLN A 72 -5.48 -12.34 11.35
CA GLN A 72 -6.11 -13.65 11.21
C GLN A 72 -6.40 -13.92 9.74
N VAL A 73 -6.01 -15.09 9.25
CA VAL A 73 -6.36 -15.54 7.90
C VAL A 73 -7.75 -16.14 7.93
N ASP A 74 -8.70 -15.50 7.24
CA ASP A 74 -10.10 -15.92 7.20
C ASP A 74 -10.40 -16.82 6.00
N PHE A 75 -9.65 -16.60 4.88
CA PHE A 75 -9.89 -17.34 3.64
C PHE A 75 -8.65 -17.31 2.74
N VAL A 76 -8.36 -18.46 2.10
CA VAL A 76 -7.34 -18.58 1.06
C VAL A 76 -7.89 -19.42 -0.09
N SER A 77 -7.71 -18.97 -1.33
CA SER A 77 -7.90 -19.75 -2.56
C SER A 77 -6.65 -19.68 -3.43
N SER A 78 -6.73 -20.23 -4.65
CA SER A 78 -5.58 -20.18 -5.57
C SER A 78 -5.10 -18.77 -5.87
N ASN A 79 -6.00 -17.78 -5.98
CA ASN A 79 -5.67 -16.42 -6.41
C ASN A 79 -6.10 -15.31 -5.43
N LYS A 80 -6.64 -15.67 -4.27
CA LYS A 80 -7.21 -14.73 -3.32
C LYS A 80 -6.91 -15.11 -1.88
N ILE A 81 -6.65 -14.10 -1.04
CA ILE A 81 -6.56 -14.23 0.40
C ILE A 81 -7.37 -13.11 1.08
N LYS A 82 -8.00 -13.43 2.21
CA LYS A 82 -8.65 -12.48 3.10
C LYS A 82 -8.08 -12.63 4.50
N LEU A 83 -7.79 -11.49 5.11
CA LEU A 83 -7.28 -11.41 6.47
C LEU A 83 -8.08 -10.37 7.26
N SER A 84 -8.21 -10.58 8.56
CA SER A 84 -8.86 -9.64 9.48
C SER A 84 -8.00 -9.33 10.69
N HIS A 85 -8.20 -8.16 11.26
CA HIS A 85 -7.58 -7.71 12.50
C HIS A 85 -8.58 -6.92 13.34
N ILE A 86 -8.56 -7.14 14.65
CA ILE A 86 -9.35 -6.39 15.62
C ILE A 86 -8.38 -5.71 16.57
N GLN A 87 -8.36 -4.39 16.57
CA GLN A 87 -7.55 -3.64 17.53
C GLN A 87 -8.21 -3.68 18.89
N LYS A 88 -7.53 -4.24 19.88
CA LYS A 88 -8.06 -4.49 21.23
C LYS A 88 -7.58 -3.50 22.28
N GLU A 89 -6.59 -2.67 21.93
CA GLU A 89 -5.91 -1.78 22.87
C GLU A 89 -5.71 -0.38 22.28
N GLY A 90 -5.34 0.58 23.14
CA GLY A 90 -4.99 1.93 22.75
C GLY A 90 -6.15 2.79 22.25
N SER A 91 -5.80 3.84 21.55
CA SER A 91 -6.77 4.83 21.04
C SER A 91 -7.70 4.28 19.95
N TYR A 92 -7.34 3.18 19.32
CA TYR A 92 -8.11 2.52 18.25
C TYR A 92 -8.80 1.22 18.68
N ASN A 93 -8.93 0.97 20.00
CA ASN A 93 -9.68 -0.18 20.50
C ASN A 93 -11.09 -0.21 19.90
N GLY A 94 -11.46 -1.36 19.31
CA GLY A 94 -12.73 -1.56 18.61
C GLY A 94 -12.70 -1.25 17.10
N LEU A 95 -11.55 -0.86 16.53
CA LEU A 95 -11.39 -0.81 15.08
C LEU A 95 -11.21 -2.23 14.53
N ILE A 96 -12.14 -2.64 13.68
CA ILE A 96 -12.07 -3.89 12.92
C ILE A 96 -11.62 -3.57 11.50
N SER A 97 -10.62 -4.29 11.03
CA SER A 97 -10.05 -4.11 9.70
C SER A 97 -10.00 -5.43 8.96
N ASN A 98 -10.45 -5.43 7.69
CA ASN A 98 -10.35 -6.60 6.82
C ASN A 98 -9.57 -6.21 5.57
N ILE A 99 -8.62 -7.06 5.18
CA ILE A 99 -7.85 -6.93 3.96
C ILE A 99 -8.19 -8.08 3.02
N ARG A 100 -8.31 -7.76 1.73
CA ARG A 100 -8.44 -8.71 0.64
C ARG A 100 -7.35 -8.43 -0.39
N TYR A 101 -6.60 -9.46 -0.75
CA TYR A 101 -5.72 -9.46 -1.90
C TYR A 101 -6.22 -10.47 -2.92
N GLU A 102 -6.25 -10.07 -4.19
CA GLU A 102 -6.65 -10.92 -5.30
C GLU A 102 -5.79 -10.63 -6.51
N ILE A 103 -5.17 -11.68 -7.08
CA ILE A 103 -4.35 -11.54 -8.29
C ILE A 103 -5.09 -12.12 -9.50
N ASN A 104 -4.88 -11.47 -10.64
CA ASN A 104 -5.29 -11.91 -11.95
C ASN A 104 -4.05 -12.00 -12.86
N GLU A 105 -4.23 -12.18 -14.16
CA GLU A 105 -3.13 -12.42 -15.08
C GLU A 105 -2.08 -11.29 -15.10
N ASP A 106 -2.54 -10.05 -15.03
CA ASP A 106 -1.75 -8.83 -15.14
C ASP A 106 -2.05 -7.81 -14.04
N SER A 107 -2.77 -8.20 -13.00
CA SER A 107 -3.19 -7.24 -11.97
C SER A 107 -3.28 -7.83 -10.57
N LEU A 108 -3.09 -6.94 -9.60
CA LEU A 108 -3.29 -7.15 -8.17
C LEU A 108 -4.38 -6.18 -7.68
N GLU A 109 -5.41 -6.72 -7.03
CA GLU A 109 -6.43 -5.95 -6.33
C GLU A 109 -6.21 -6.03 -4.82
N MET A 110 -6.20 -4.88 -4.17
CA MET A 110 -6.05 -4.72 -2.73
C MET A 110 -7.28 -3.99 -2.19
N GLY A 111 -8.04 -4.65 -1.32
CA GLY A 111 -9.21 -4.06 -0.66
C GLY A 111 -8.98 -4.00 0.84
N LEU A 112 -9.29 -2.85 1.44
CA LEU A 112 -9.31 -2.65 2.89
C LEU A 112 -10.69 -2.18 3.30
N SER A 113 -11.28 -2.78 4.34
CA SER A 113 -12.44 -2.22 5.04
C SER A 113 -12.10 -1.94 6.49
N CYS A 114 -12.62 -0.83 7.01
CA CYS A 114 -12.47 -0.40 8.39
C CYS A 114 -13.84 -0.17 9.00
N GLU A 115 -14.17 -0.91 10.07
CA GLU A 115 -15.41 -0.78 10.86
C GLU A 115 -15.09 -0.26 12.26
N ASN A 116 -15.77 0.79 12.68
CA ASN A 116 -15.63 1.33 14.04
C ASN A 116 -16.68 0.74 14.98
N ARG A 117 -16.27 -0.22 15.80
CA ARG A 117 -17.12 -0.77 16.88
C ARG A 117 -16.93 -0.10 18.24
N SER A 118 -16.14 0.97 18.29
CA SER A 118 -16.02 1.77 19.52
C SER A 118 -17.18 2.74 19.65
N SER A 119 -17.30 3.37 20.83
CA SER A 119 -18.32 4.41 21.09
C SER A 119 -17.90 5.82 20.71
N LYS A 120 -16.69 6.01 20.16
CA LYS A 120 -16.11 7.31 19.77
C LYS A 120 -15.78 7.36 18.30
N GLU A 121 -15.70 8.55 17.73
CA GLU A 121 -15.17 8.75 16.39
C GLU A 121 -13.67 8.40 16.35
N LEU A 122 -13.24 7.75 15.28
CA LEU A 122 -11.84 7.42 15.02
C LEU A 122 -11.37 8.19 13.79
N ARG A 123 -10.19 8.80 13.85
CA ARG A 123 -9.56 9.38 12.67
C ARG A 123 -8.70 8.33 12.00
N ILE A 124 -8.93 8.07 10.71
CA ILE A 124 -8.14 7.15 9.90
C ILE A 124 -7.72 7.79 8.57
N THR A 125 -6.47 7.61 8.20
CA THR A 125 -5.92 8.04 6.90
C THR A 125 -5.13 6.90 6.26
N PRO A 126 -5.81 5.82 5.87
CA PRO A 126 -5.12 4.62 5.40
C PRO A 126 -4.45 4.83 4.04
N GLY A 127 -3.54 3.91 3.73
CA GLY A 127 -2.89 3.80 2.43
C GLY A 127 -2.24 2.45 2.24
N PHE A 128 -1.72 2.22 1.04
CA PHE A 128 -0.86 1.08 0.71
C PHE A 128 0.51 1.56 0.28
N HIS A 129 1.54 0.80 0.63
CA HIS A 129 2.94 1.19 0.42
C HIS A 129 3.66 0.17 -0.48
N PRO A 130 3.35 0.11 -1.78
CA PRO A 130 4.02 -0.78 -2.73
C PRO A 130 5.41 -0.24 -3.10
N TYR A 131 6.38 -1.14 -3.13
CA TYR A 131 7.74 -0.91 -3.58
C TYR A 131 7.90 -1.48 -4.99
N PHE A 132 7.80 -0.67 -6.04
CA PHE A 132 7.97 -1.14 -7.41
C PHE A 132 9.44 -1.43 -7.70
N ASN A 133 9.71 -2.65 -8.16
CA ASN A 133 11.06 -3.09 -8.51
C ASN A 133 11.62 -2.30 -9.70
N LEU A 134 12.88 -1.96 -9.64
CA LEU A 134 13.63 -1.38 -10.74
C LEU A 134 14.60 -2.43 -11.28
N GLU A 135 14.64 -2.59 -12.60
CA GLU A 135 15.59 -3.49 -13.27
C GLU A 135 16.97 -2.84 -13.37
N SER A 136 17.99 -3.67 -13.59
CA SER A 136 19.39 -3.21 -13.63
C SER A 136 19.71 -2.20 -14.75
N ASN A 137 18.88 -2.13 -15.78
CA ASN A 137 18.97 -1.19 -16.89
C ASN A 137 18.04 0.04 -16.74
N PHE A 138 17.46 0.24 -15.56
CA PHE A 138 16.60 1.39 -15.30
C PHE A 138 17.32 2.71 -15.57
N SER A 139 16.66 3.62 -16.30
CA SER A 139 17.25 4.88 -16.77
C SER A 139 17.48 5.93 -15.66
N GLY A 140 17.00 5.68 -14.46
CA GLY A 140 16.99 6.65 -13.35
C GLY A 140 15.78 7.59 -13.36
N VAL A 141 14.88 7.47 -14.35
CA VAL A 141 13.69 8.32 -14.50
C VAL A 141 12.43 7.47 -14.47
N VAL A 142 11.45 7.88 -13.65
CA VAL A 142 10.09 7.35 -13.66
C VAL A 142 9.18 8.41 -14.27
N LEU A 143 8.38 8.02 -15.27
CA LEU A 143 7.33 8.89 -15.78
C LEU A 143 6.04 8.64 -14.99
N VAL A 144 5.47 9.67 -14.39
CA VAL A 144 4.17 9.60 -13.70
C VAL A 144 3.20 10.55 -14.41
N ASP A 145 2.18 9.99 -15.02
CA ASP A 145 1.23 10.71 -15.89
C ASP A 145 1.95 11.62 -16.92
N GLY A 146 3.04 11.10 -17.50
CA GLY A 146 3.89 11.79 -18.47
C GLY A 146 4.84 12.84 -17.90
N LYS A 147 4.89 13.04 -16.57
CA LYS A 147 5.88 13.90 -15.91
C LYS A 147 7.08 13.08 -15.48
N GLU A 148 8.27 13.62 -15.73
CA GLU A 148 9.53 13.01 -15.34
C GLU A 148 9.84 13.25 -13.85
N PHE A 149 10.22 12.19 -13.16
CA PHE A 149 10.76 12.21 -11.80
C PHE A 149 12.10 11.47 -11.80
N LEU A 150 13.18 12.17 -11.47
CA LEU A 150 14.44 11.50 -11.18
C LEU A 150 14.29 10.67 -9.91
N ALA A 151 14.62 9.38 -9.96
CA ALA A 151 14.51 8.51 -8.80
C ALA A 151 15.34 9.01 -7.62
N THR A 152 16.50 9.61 -7.87
CA THR A 152 17.35 10.24 -6.84
C THR A 152 16.68 11.39 -6.11
N ASP A 153 15.76 12.13 -6.76
CA ASP A 153 15.04 13.24 -6.14
C ASP A 153 13.89 12.76 -5.24
N LEU A 154 13.51 11.49 -5.36
CA LEU A 154 12.48 10.86 -4.55
C LEU A 154 12.99 10.41 -3.16
N ALA A 155 14.27 10.61 -2.83
CA ALA A 155 14.79 10.48 -1.46
C ALA A 155 14.04 11.43 -0.50
N GLY A 156 13.60 12.58 -0.99
CA GLY A 156 12.58 13.41 -0.35
C GLY A 156 11.19 13.09 -0.93
N THR A 157 10.25 12.66 -0.08
CA THR A 157 8.90 12.30 -0.54
C THR A 157 8.26 13.43 -1.35
N LYS A 158 7.78 13.12 -2.54
CA LYS A 158 6.96 14.01 -3.38
C LYS A 158 5.51 13.57 -3.30
N PHE A 159 4.59 14.51 -3.07
CA PHE A 159 3.16 14.21 -3.11
C PHE A 159 2.58 14.58 -4.46
N TYR A 160 1.75 13.68 -4.97
CA TYR A 160 1.05 13.81 -6.24
C TYR A 160 -0.44 13.50 -6.03
N GLN A 161 -1.32 14.13 -6.77
CA GLN A 161 -2.75 13.86 -6.72
C GLN A 161 -3.23 13.48 -8.11
N ALA A 162 -3.94 12.36 -8.21
CA ALA A 162 -4.61 11.92 -9.42
C ALA A 162 -6.12 11.83 -9.20
N GLU A 163 -6.92 12.05 -10.25
CA GLU A 163 -8.39 12.04 -10.11
C GLU A 163 -8.94 10.62 -9.88
N ARG A 164 -8.53 9.64 -10.67
CA ARG A 164 -9.01 8.25 -10.61
C ARG A 164 -7.92 7.21 -10.73
N GLU A 165 -6.91 7.49 -11.52
CA GLU A 165 -5.81 6.57 -11.79
C GLU A 165 -4.51 7.35 -12.00
N LEU A 166 -3.41 6.68 -11.74
CA LEU A 166 -2.07 7.15 -11.99
C LEU A 166 -1.37 6.13 -12.90
N LEU A 167 -0.72 6.61 -13.96
CA LEU A 167 0.11 5.79 -14.84
C LEU A 167 1.58 6.06 -14.55
N ALA A 168 2.32 5.02 -14.14
CA ALA A 168 3.77 5.08 -13.99
C ALA A 168 4.45 4.24 -15.08
N ASP A 169 5.48 4.80 -15.72
CA ASP A 169 6.30 4.12 -16.71
C ASP A 169 7.74 4.04 -16.18
N PHE A 170 8.23 2.80 -16.07
CA PHE A 170 9.57 2.47 -15.56
C PHE A 170 10.54 2.07 -16.70
N GLY A 171 10.08 2.13 -17.95
CA GLY A 171 10.84 1.72 -19.13
C GLY A 171 10.67 0.24 -19.48
N ASP A 172 10.81 -0.65 -18.52
CA ASP A 172 10.62 -2.11 -18.66
C ASP A 172 9.15 -2.56 -18.43
N LYS A 173 8.37 -1.73 -17.75
CA LYS A 173 6.95 -1.96 -17.46
C LYS A 173 6.20 -0.65 -17.27
N LYS A 174 4.91 -0.69 -17.61
CA LYS A 174 3.94 0.35 -17.25
C LYS A 174 3.04 -0.17 -16.15
N VAL A 175 2.82 0.65 -15.15
CA VAL A 175 1.98 0.34 -13.99
C VAL A 175 0.86 1.35 -13.91
N ARG A 176 -0.37 0.86 -13.93
CA ARG A 176 -1.57 1.66 -13.73
C ARG A 176 -2.12 1.40 -12.35
N ILE A 177 -2.20 2.44 -11.52
CA ILE A 177 -2.75 2.37 -10.16
C ILE A 177 -4.08 3.09 -10.16
N ARG A 178 -5.17 2.36 -9.93
CA ARG A 178 -6.53 2.91 -9.87
C ARG A 178 -7.09 2.78 -8.46
N SER A 179 -7.62 3.89 -7.94
CA SER A 179 -8.37 3.92 -6.69
C SER A 179 -9.51 4.92 -6.75
N GLU A 180 -10.64 4.61 -6.11
CA GLU A 180 -11.78 5.52 -6.06
C GLU A 180 -11.62 6.59 -4.99
N ASN A 181 -10.97 6.27 -3.89
CA ASN A 181 -10.91 7.11 -2.69
C ASN A 181 -9.50 7.32 -2.11
N LEU A 182 -8.48 6.60 -2.58
CA LEU A 182 -7.08 6.87 -2.26
C LEU A 182 -6.43 7.63 -3.41
N ARG A 183 -6.66 8.95 -3.48
CA ARG A 183 -6.28 9.80 -4.63
C ARG A 183 -5.00 10.60 -4.43
N HIS A 184 -4.46 10.58 -3.22
CA HIS A 184 -3.14 11.14 -2.94
C HIS A 184 -2.10 10.04 -3.10
N TYR A 185 -0.98 10.37 -3.72
CA TYR A 185 0.13 9.45 -3.92
C TYR A 185 1.39 10.05 -3.33
N ALA A 186 2.11 9.26 -2.53
CA ALA A 186 3.46 9.59 -2.12
C ALA A 186 4.44 8.87 -3.06
N LEU A 187 5.36 9.61 -3.66
CA LEU A 187 6.45 9.11 -4.47
C LEU A 187 7.71 9.17 -3.63
N TRP A 188 8.35 8.02 -3.39
CA TRP A 188 9.49 7.94 -2.49
C TRP A 188 10.41 6.78 -2.82
N THR A 189 11.70 6.94 -2.52
CA THR A 189 12.67 5.85 -2.45
C THR A 189 13.79 6.17 -1.45
N ALA A 190 14.37 5.15 -0.82
CA ALA A 190 15.65 5.24 -0.12
C ALA A 190 16.81 4.64 -0.94
N HIS A 191 16.49 3.89 -2.00
CA HIS A 191 17.45 3.17 -2.84
C HIS A 191 17.01 3.30 -4.31
N ALA A 192 17.39 4.41 -4.94
CA ALA A 192 16.97 4.79 -6.29
C ALA A 192 17.45 3.83 -7.41
N ASP A 193 18.31 2.89 -7.08
CA ASP A 193 18.80 1.79 -7.93
C ASP A 193 18.03 0.48 -7.75
N LYS A 194 17.10 0.39 -6.78
CA LYS A 194 16.42 -0.85 -6.42
C LYS A 194 14.91 -0.77 -6.56
N TYR A 195 14.31 0.31 -6.09
CA TYR A 195 12.85 0.46 -6.10
C TYR A 195 12.40 1.91 -6.08
N VAL A 196 11.18 2.14 -6.52
CA VAL A 196 10.43 3.38 -6.29
C VAL A 196 9.08 3.01 -5.67
N CYS A 197 8.69 3.71 -4.60
CA CYS A 197 7.38 3.59 -4.00
C CYS A 197 6.43 4.60 -4.65
N ILE A 198 5.23 4.14 -5.03
CA ILE A 198 4.11 4.98 -5.48
C ILE A 198 2.91 4.56 -4.64
N GLU A 199 2.61 5.34 -3.63
CA GLU A 199 1.84 4.94 -2.47
C GLU A 199 0.46 5.62 -2.47
N PRO A 200 -0.63 4.93 -2.89
CA PRO A 200 -1.98 5.47 -2.79
C PRO A 200 -2.40 5.61 -1.32
N THR A 201 -2.86 6.80 -0.96
CA THR A 201 -3.29 7.14 0.40
C THR A 201 -4.51 8.06 0.40
N LEU A 202 -5.29 8.06 1.50
CA LEU A 202 -6.49 8.89 1.64
C LEU A 202 -6.14 10.39 1.67
N ALA A 203 -5.12 10.77 2.44
CA ALA A 203 -4.85 12.16 2.76
C ALA A 203 -3.37 12.56 2.73
N GLY A 204 -2.50 11.75 2.10
CA GLY A 204 -1.06 11.99 2.11
C GLY A 204 -0.51 12.02 3.54
N ASN A 205 0.52 12.85 3.76
CA ASN A 205 1.20 12.97 5.07
C ASN A 205 0.55 14.01 5.99
N THR A 206 -0.77 13.96 6.18
CA THR A 206 -1.53 15.00 6.86
C THR A 206 -2.32 14.52 8.07
N PHE A 207 -1.92 13.40 8.66
CA PHE A 207 -2.62 12.82 9.82
C PHE A 207 -2.58 13.72 11.07
N SER A 208 -1.53 14.50 11.22
CA SER A 208 -1.40 15.43 12.35
C SER A 208 -1.41 16.89 11.92
N GLY A 209 -1.66 17.79 12.87
CA GLY A 209 -1.45 19.24 12.71
C GLY A 209 -2.54 19.99 11.93
N ARG A 210 -3.64 19.32 11.52
CA ARG A 210 -4.82 19.97 10.91
C ARG A 210 -6.13 19.34 11.36
N ASN A 211 -7.21 20.06 11.17
CA ASN A 211 -8.54 19.48 11.38
C ASN A 211 -8.80 18.38 10.35
N PRO A 212 -9.28 17.19 10.78
CA PRO A 212 -9.59 16.11 9.86
C PRO A 212 -10.76 16.47 8.93
N SER A 213 -10.72 15.99 7.70
CA SER A 213 -11.89 16.02 6.82
C SER A 213 -12.92 14.96 7.24
N ASN A 214 -14.16 15.08 6.74
CA ASN A 214 -15.18 14.07 6.99
C ASN A 214 -14.80 12.67 6.46
N GLU A 215 -13.98 12.62 5.42
CA GLU A 215 -13.48 11.36 4.84
C GLU A 215 -12.53 10.62 5.79
N GLU A 216 -11.82 11.37 6.66
CA GLU A 216 -10.88 10.82 7.63
C GLU A 216 -11.57 10.37 8.94
N ILE A 217 -12.80 10.78 9.18
CA ILE A 217 -13.55 10.42 10.41
C ILE A 217 -14.37 9.17 10.14
N LEU A 218 -14.16 8.15 10.97
CA LEU A 218 -14.94 6.91 11.00
C LEU A 218 -15.83 6.94 12.26
N LYS A 219 -17.12 7.15 12.07
CA LYS A 219 -18.10 7.27 13.16
C LYS A 219 -18.39 5.90 13.81
N PRO A 220 -18.87 5.87 15.07
CA PRO A 220 -19.35 4.64 15.68
C PRO A 220 -20.35 3.89 14.80
N GLY A 221 -20.10 2.60 14.55
CA GLY A 221 -20.90 1.74 13.67
C GLY A 221 -20.70 1.94 12.18
N GLU A 222 -19.89 2.92 11.75
CA GLU A 222 -19.60 3.17 10.33
C GLU A 222 -18.60 2.16 9.80
N VAL A 223 -18.75 1.80 8.51
CA VAL A 223 -17.77 1.02 7.73
C VAL A 223 -17.33 1.84 6.52
N LYS A 224 -16.01 1.93 6.32
CA LYS A 224 -15.42 2.53 5.11
C LYS A 224 -14.62 1.51 4.33
N TYR A 225 -14.61 1.66 3.01
CA TYR A 225 -13.95 0.77 2.07
C TYR A 225 -12.92 1.53 1.24
N TYR A 226 -11.75 0.93 1.03
CA TYR A 226 -10.65 1.47 0.25
C TYR A 226 -10.16 0.38 -0.69
N ASN A 227 -10.20 0.65 -1.99
CA ASN A 227 -9.80 -0.32 -3.00
C ASN A 227 -8.73 0.27 -3.91
N VAL A 228 -7.71 -0.54 -4.19
CA VAL A 228 -6.64 -0.22 -5.14
C VAL A 228 -6.50 -1.39 -6.10
N LYS A 229 -6.47 -1.08 -7.40
CA LYS A 229 -6.09 -2.01 -8.45
C LYS A 229 -4.78 -1.55 -9.09
N ILE A 230 -3.81 -2.44 -9.10
CA ILE A 230 -2.53 -2.27 -9.80
C ILE A 230 -2.57 -3.18 -11.02
N SER A 231 -2.57 -2.60 -12.21
CA SER A 231 -2.44 -3.33 -13.49
C SER A 231 -1.08 -3.08 -14.10
N VAL A 232 -0.49 -4.12 -14.67
CA VAL A 232 0.89 -4.10 -15.19
C VAL A 232 0.93 -4.51 -16.65
N GLU A 233 1.60 -3.72 -17.45
CA GLU A 233 1.97 -4.04 -18.83
C GLU A 233 3.50 -4.18 -18.89
N LEU A 234 3.99 -5.40 -19.16
CA LEU A 234 5.42 -5.64 -19.36
C LEU A 234 5.82 -5.21 -20.76
N ILE A 235 6.89 -4.40 -20.87
CA ILE A 235 7.45 -3.94 -22.14
C ILE A 235 8.56 -4.92 -22.52
N LYS A 236 8.43 -5.54 -23.70
CA LYS A 236 9.38 -6.52 -24.25
C LYS A 236 10.50 -5.84 -25.00
#